data_076ac52b1b5cad426e82f7793b84cd42
#
_entry.id   076ac52b1b5cad426e82f7793b84cd42
#
_cell.length_a   1.000
_cell.length_b   1.000
_cell.length_c   1.000
_cell.angle_alpha   90.00
_cell.angle_beta   90.00
_cell.angle_gamma   90.00
#
_symmetry.space_group_name_H-M   'P 1'
#
loop_
_entity.id
_entity.type
_entity.pdbx_description
1 polymer ?
#
loop_
_entity_poly.entity_id
_entity_poly.type
_entity_poly.pdbx_seq_one_letter_code
_entity_poly.pdbx_strand_id
1 'polypeptide(L)'
;MTRLLSILSLVILSIPLMAQHGHLELVQDSRVETLIEKNIFLNRHNYSMAGWRIQIFFDAGANSKRKATEALRTFNEQFPETEAYLSFKEPYYRVRVGDFRSRLEAEGFLKKLHGYYPSAFATSDFINPPPL
;
A
#
# COMPACT_ATOMS: atom_id res chain seq x y z
N MET A 1 65.56 -16.41 22.78
CA MET A 1 64.52 -17.29 22.20
C MET A 1 63.11 -16.73 22.40
N THR A 2 62.73 -16.24 23.57
CA THR A 2 61.39 -15.73 23.84
C THR A 2 60.96 -14.52 23.01
N ARG A 3 61.88 -13.58 22.70
CA ARG A 3 61.63 -12.40 21.88
C ARG A 3 61.38 -12.75 20.37
N LEU A 4 62.05 -13.77 19.86
CA LEU A 4 61.84 -14.26 18.47
C LEU A 4 60.48 -14.97 18.31
N LEU A 5 60.06 -15.70 19.35
CA LEU A 5 58.72 -16.33 19.37
C LEU A 5 57.56 -15.31 19.41
N SER A 6 57.80 -14.20 20.15
CA SER A 6 56.79 -13.14 20.20
C SER A 6 56.62 -12.38 18.92
N ILE A 7 57.71 -12.17 18.15
CA ILE A 7 57.67 -11.51 16.85
C ILE A 7 57.00 -12.45 15.81
N LEU A 8 57.27 -13.73 15.83
CA LEU A 8 56.65 -14.73 14.97
C LEU A 8 55.13 -14.83 15.20
N SER A 9 54.69 -14.76 16.49
CA SER A 9 53.29 -14.75 16.84
C SER A 9 52.56 -13.50 16.31
N LEU A 10 53.18 -12.33 16.31
CA LEU A 10 52.61 -11.10 15.82
C LEU A 10 52.43 -11.09 14.30
N VAL A 11 53.32 -11.72 13.57
CA VAL A 11 53.27 -11.83 12.11
C VAL A 11 52.13 -12.76 11.64
N ILE A 12 51.82 -13.81 12.42
CA ILE A 12 50.72 -14.74 12.11
C ILE A 12 49.35 -14.09 12.30
N LEU A 13 49.24 -13.11 13.18
CA LEU A 13 47.98 -12.40 13.44
C LEU A 13 47.63 -11.36 12.34
N SER A 14 48.55 -11.07 11.43
CA SER A 14 48.35 -10.07 10.35
C SER A 14 47.87 -10.65 9.03
N ILE A 15 47.40 -11.90 9.00
CA ILE A 15 46.83 -12.50 7.79
C ILE A 15 45.47 -11.80 7.56
N PRO A 16 45.32 -11.01 6.45
CA PRO A 16 44.02 -10.39 6.18
C PRO A 16 42.99 -11.52 5.95
N LEU A 17 41.94 -11.54 6.76
CA LEU A 17 40.73 -12.33 6.46
C LEU A 17 40.18 -11.79 5.12
N MET A 18 40.55 -12.44 4.02
CA MET A 18 39.87 -12.22 2.76
C MET A 18 38.41 -12.61 2.95
N ALA A 19 37.59 -11.60 3.19
CA ALA A 19 36.14 -11.76 3.17
C ALA A 19 35.77 -12.33 1.80
N GLN A 20 35.27 -13.55 1.78
CA GLN A 20 34.78 -14.20 0.58
C GLN A 20 33.64 -13.32 0.04
N HIS A 21 33.86 -12.65 -1.07
CA HIS A 21 32.82 -12.05 -1.85
C HIS A 21 31.99 -13.23 -2.39
N GLY A 22 30.93 -13.55 -1.67
CA GLY A 22 29.94 -14.51 -2.14
C GLY A 22 29.32 -13.95 -3.41
N HIS A 23 29.69 -14.48 -4.56
CA HIS A 23 29.00 -14.19 -5.82
C HIS A 23 27.69 -14.98 -5.79
N LEU A 24 26.59 -14.27 -5.53
CA LEU A 24 25.26 -14.83 -5.60
C LEU A 24 24.86 -14.86 -7.08
N GLU A 25 25.14 -15.96 -7.76
CA GLU A 25 24.62 -16.20 -9.10
C GLU A 25 23.16 -16.63 -8.97
N LEU A 26 22.26 -15.67 -9.16
CA LEU A 26 20.83 -15.94 -9.25
C LEU A 26 20.58 -16.59 -10.63
N VAL A 27 20.64 -17.91 -10.70
CA VAL A 27 20.17 -18.66 -11.88
C VAL A 27 18.65 -18.62 -11.87
N GLN A 28 18.11 -17.55 -12.44
CA GLN A 28 16.69 -17.37 -12.59
C GLN A 28 16.25 -18.00 -13.92
N ASP A 29 15.27 -18.90 -13.87
CA ASP A 29 14.66 -19.48 -15.07
C ASP A 29 14.05 -18.34 -15.93
N SER A 30 14.35 -18.29 -17.22
CA SER A 30 13.83 -17.28 -18.16
C SER A 30 12.28 -17.20 -18.18
N ARG A 31 11.61 -18.26 -17.76
CA ARG A 31 10.15 -18.30 -17.58
C ARG A 31 9.66 -17.39 -16.45
N VAL A 32 10.48 -17.20 -15.40
CA VAL A 32 10.15 -16.31 -14.28
C VAL A 32 10.13 -14.86 -14.75
N GLU A 33 11.09 -14.48 -15.59
CA GLU A 33 11.18 -13.13 -16.16
C GLU A 33 9.94 -12.81 -17.04
N THR A 34 9.56 -13.77 -17.89
CA THR A 34 8.33 -13.66 -18.72
C THR A 34 7.05 -13.57 -17.86
N LEU A 35 6.99 -14.29 -16.73
CA LEU A 35 5.86 -14.22 -15.80
C LEU A 35 5.80 -12.88 -15.06
N ILE A 36 6.95 -12.34 -14.68
CA ILE A 36 7.04 -11.01 -14.06
C ILE A 36 6.59 -9.93 -15.03
N GLU A 37 7.09 -9.93 -16.27
CA GLU A 37 6.70 -8.97 -17.31
C GLU A 37 5.19 -9.03 -17.60
N LYS A 38 4.66 -10.25 -17.76
CA LYS A 38 3.22 -10.48 -17.96
C LYS A 38 2.40 -9.97 -16.78
N ASN A 39 2.86 -10.21 -15.56
CA ASN A 39 2.19 -9.76 -14.34
C ASN A 39 2.22 -8.22 -14.24
N ILE A 40 3.36 -7.59 -14.53
CA ILE A 40 3.49 -6.13 -14.59
C ILE A 40 2.56 -5.55 -15.66
N PHE A 41 2.49 -6.15 -16.86
CA PHE A 41 1.62 -5.70 -17.94
C PHE A 41 0.13 -5.80 -17.58
N LEU A 42 -0.29 -6.92 -16.99
CA LEU A 42 -1.69 -7.12 -16.55
C LEU A 42 -2.06 -6.16 -15.41
N ASN A 43 -1.15 -5.89 -14.49
CA ASN A 43 -1.39 -5.03 -13.35
C ASN A 43 -1.35 -3.53 -13.67
N ARG A 44 -0.68 -3.12 -14.74
CA ARG A 44 -0.69 -1.71 -15.20
C ARG A 44 -2.07 -1.18 -15.56
N HIS A 45 -2.99 -2.06 -15.96
CA HIS A 45 -4.33 -1.68 -16.43
C HIS A 45 -5.44 -1.90 -15.38
N ASN A 46 -5.22 -2.77 -14.38
CA ASN A 46 -6.22 -3.10 -13.36
C ASN A 46 -5.55 -3.45 -12.02
N TYR A 47 -4.71 -2.54 -11.53
CA TYR A 47 -4.06 -2.75 -10.25
C TYR A 47 -5.01 -2.43 -9.10
N SER A 48 -5.99 -3.28 -8.89
CA SER A 48 -6.84 -3.24 -7.71
C SER A 48 -6.54 -4.45 -6.81
N MET A 49 -6.39 -4.22 -5.53
CA MET A 49 -6.17 -5.26 -4.53
C MET A 49 -7.24 -5.20 -3.45
N ALA A 50 -7.47 -6.31 -2.77
CA ALA A 50 -8.36 -6.32 -1.61
C ALA A 50 -7.78 -5.43 -0.50
N GLY A 51 -8.61 -4.55 0.03
CA GLY A 51 -8.23 -3.59 1.07
C GLY A 51 -9.46 -3.03 1.77
N TRP A 52 -9.34 -1.80 2.26
CA TRP A 52 -10.36 -1.13 3.06
C TRP A 52 -10.57 0.29 2.57
N ARG A 53 -11.84 0.72 2.58
CA ARG A 53 -12.26 2.09 2.37
C ARG A 53 -13.21 2.53 3.49
N ILE A 54 -13.38 3.82 3.66
CA ILE A 54 -14.37 4.35 4.60
C ILE A 54 -15.57 4.83 3.81
N GLN A 55 -16.75 4.32 4.11
CA GLN A 55 -17.99 4.78 3.52
C GLN A 55 -18.52 5.97 4.32
N ILE A 56 -18.63 7.13 3.66
CA ILE A 56 -19.10 8.39 4.28
C ILE A 56 -20.50 8.75 3.87
N PHE A 57 -20.98 8.19 2.76
CA PHE A 57 -22.33 8.47 2.23
C PHE A 57 -22.96 7.22 1.63
N PHE A 58 -24.26 7.05 1.88
CA PHE A 58 -25.07 5.97 1.35
C PHE A 58 -26.53 6.39 1.33
N ASP A 59 -27.14 6.51 0.15
CA ASP A 59 -28.53 6.90 -0.02
C ASP A 59 -29.14 6.33 -1.30
N ALA A 60 -30.47 6.15 -1.30
CA ALA A 60 -31.26 5.73 -2.45
C ALA A 60 -32.45 6.69 -2.65
N GLY A 61 -32.83 6.94 -3.90
CA GLY A 61 -33.99 7.76 -4.22
C GLY A 61 -33.70 8.89 -5.21
N ALA A 62 -34.71 9.70 -5.51
CA ALA A 62 -34.70 10.66 -6.62
C ALA A 62 -33.56 11.68 -6.62
N ASN A 63 -33.04 12.08 -5.45
CA ASN A 63 -31.97 13.07 -5.32
C ASN A 63 -30.64 12.49 -4.80
N SER A 64 -30.54 11.17 -4.66
CA SER A 64 -29.37 10.52 -4.08
C SER A 64 -28.08 10.75 -4.86
N LYS A 65 -28.14 10.79 -6.19
CA LYS A 65 -26.98 11.14 -7.04
C LYS A 65 -26.44 12.54 -6.73
N ARG A 66 -27.33 13.55 -6.67
CA ARG A 66 -26.94 14.94 -6.37
C ARG A 66 -26.31 15.06 -4.98
N LYS A 67 -26.94 14.45 -3.98
CA LYS A 67 -26.43 14.43 -2.60
C LYS A 67 -25.06 13.72 -2.51
N ALA A 68 -24.89 12.61 -3.20
CA ALA A 68 -23.63 11.87 -3.25
C ALA A 68 -22.51 12.69 -3.91
N THR A 69 -22.84 13.40 -5.02
CA THR A 69 -21.88 14.29 -5.69
C THR A 69 -21.48 15.46 -4.78
N GLU A 70 -22.43 16.02 -4.04
CA GLU A 70 -22.17 17.08 -3.07
C GLU A 70 -21.29 16.58 -1.90
N ALA A 71 -21.58 15.39 -1.37
CA ALA A 71 -20.77 14.77 -0.32
C ALA A 71 -19.33 14.52 -0.80
N LEU A 72 -19.15 14.05 -2.05
CA LEU A 72 -17.85 13.87 -2.67
C LEU A 72 -17.08 15.20 -2.78
N ARG A 73 -17.73 16.26 -3.27
CA ARG A 73 -17.13 17.57 -3.41
C ARG A 73 -16.68 18.14 -2.07
N THR A 74 -17.57 18.12 -1.08
CA THR A 74 -17.30 18.61 0.27
C THR A 74 -16.15 17.84 0.92
N PHE A 75 -16.07 16.51 0.71
CA PHE A 75 -14.98 15.71 1.23
C PHE A 75 -13.63 16.10 0.59
N ASN A 76 -13.57 16.24 -0.73
CA ASN A 76 -12.35 16.61 -1.44
C ASN A 76 -11.84 18.01 -1.05
N GLU A 77 -12.73 18.94 -0.70
CA GLU A 77 -12.37 20.27 -0.19
C GLU A 77 -11.75 20.19 1.22
N GLN A 78 -12.27 19.28 2.07
CA GLN A 78 -11.80 19.11 3.46
C GLN A 78 -10.55 18.23 3.56
N PHE A 79 -10.41 17.23 2.68
CA PHE A 79 -9.34 16.20 2.70
C PHE A 79 -8.74 16.01 1.32
N PRO A 80 -8.04 17.01 0.76
CA PRO A 80 -7.51 16.95 -0.61
C PRO A 80 -6.45 15.87 -0.83
N GLU A 81 -5.79 15.42 0.23
CA GLU A 81 -4.78 14.36 0.20
C GLU A 81 -5.37 12.93 0.12
N THR A 82 -6.70 12.80 0.24
CA THR A 82 -7.37 11.49 0.33
C THR A 82 -8.32 11.31 -0.84
N GLU A 83 -8.09 10.29 -1.66
CA GLU A 83 -8.95 9.96 -2.79
C GLU A 83 -10.37 9.60 -2.34
N ALA A 84 -11.36 10.06 -3.11
CA ALA A 84 -12.76 9.78 -2.87
C ALA A 84 -13.45 9.26 -4.13
N TYR A 85 -14.30 8.27 -3.95
CA TYR A 85 -14.92 7.49 -5.01
C TYR A 85 -16.44 7.50 -4.89
N LEU A 86 -17.12 7.97 -5.94
CA LEU A 86 -18.56 7.86 -6.06
C LEU A 86 -18.88 6.58 -6.87
N SER A 87 -19.71 5.73 -6.31
CA SER A 87 -20.17 4.50 -6.97
C SER A 87 -21.68 4.36 -6.90
N PHE A 88 -22.26 3.77 -7.93
CA PHE A 88 -23.66 3.39 -7.96
C PHE A 88 -23.77 1.86 -7.98
N LYS A 89 -24.50 1.32 -7.03
CA LYS A 89 -24.93 -0.07 -7.04
C LYS A 89 -26.41 -0.09 -6.70
N GLU A 90 -27.20 -0.35 -7.69
CA GLU A 90 -28.65 -0.25 -7.67
C GLU A 90 -29.27 -0.74 -6.36
N PRO A 91 -30.15 0.03 -5.72
CA PRO A 91 -30.59 1.38 -6.06
C PRO A 91 -29.77 2.52 -5.40
N TYR A 92 -28.61 2.21 -4.81
CA TYR A 92 -27.85 3.09 -3.90
C TYR A 92 -26.69 3.81 -4.56
N TYR A 93 -26.56 5.12 -4.29
CA TYR A 93 -25.34 5.88 -4.48
C TYR A 93 -24.51 5.85 -3.19
N ARG A 94 -23.20 5.67 -3.36
CA ARG A 94 -22.23 5.54 -2.26
C ARG A 94 -21.04 6.43 -2.52
N VAL A 95 -20.53 7.06 -1.45
CA VAL A 95 -19.22 7.71 -1.46
C VAL A 95 -18.31 6.97 -0.48
N ARG A 96 -17.20 6.48 -0.99
CA ARG A 96 -16.15 5.80 -0.23
C ARG A 96 -14.84 6.55 -0.39
N VAL A 97 -14.05 6.62 0.68
CA VAL A 97 -12.84 7.42 0.73
C VAL A 97 -11.66 6.63 1.26
N GLY A 98 -10.48 6.97 0.73
CA GLY A 98 -9.20 6.38 1.09
C GLY A 98 -8.98 4.97 0.52
N ASP A 99 -7.73 4.63 0.33
CA ASP A 99 -7.26 3.32 -0.11
C ASP A 99 -6.34 2.74 0.97
N PHE A 100 -6.91 2.00 1.93
CA PHE A 100 -6.18 1.48 3.09
C PHE A 100 -5.88 -0.01 2.89
N ARG A 101 -4.64 -0.41 3.12
CA ARG A 101 -4.21 -1.81 3.00
C ARG A 101 -4.74 -2.68 4.14
N SER A 102 -4.93 -2.09 5.32
CA SER A 102 -5.39 -2.80 6.50
C SER A 102 -6.61 -2.13 7.12
N ARG A 103 -7.40 -2.93 7.85
CA ARG A 103 -8.50 -2.41 8.64
C ARG A 103 -8.03 -1.41 9.71
N LEU A 104 -6.87 -1.66 10.30
CA LEU A 104 -6.31 -0.80 11.34
C LEU A 104 -6.02 0.61 10.82
N GLU A 105 -5.47 0.73 9.61
CA GLU A 105 -5.26 2.03 8.94
C GLU A 105 -6.59 2.75 8.69
N ALA A 106 -7.58 2.03 8.14
CA ALA A 106 -8.91 2.59 7.90
C ALA A 106 -9.57 3.09 9.19
N GLU A 107 -9.53 2.30 10.27
CA GLU A 107 -10.06 2.68 11.59
C GLU A 107 -9.29 3.87 12.21
N GLY A 108 -7.98 3.93 12.00
CA GLY A 108 -7.16 5.08 12.40
C GLY A 108 -7.58 6.38 11.70
N PHE A 109 -7.84 6.33 10.41
CA PHE A 109 -8.34 7.48 9.65
C PHE A 109 -9.80 7.79 9.98
N LEU A 110 -10.64 6.77 10.19
CA LEU A 110 -12.04 6.93 10.59
C LEU A 110 -12.17 7.76 11.87
N LYS A 111 -11.29 7.60 12.86
CA LYS A 111 -11.28 8.42 14.07
C LYS A 111 -11.13 9.91 13.77
N LYS A 112 -10.33 10.27 12.75
CA LYS A 112 -10.18 11.67 12.32
C LYS A 112 -11.45 12.18 11.63
N LEU A 113 -12.18 11.30 10.94
CA LEU A 113 -13.41 11.65 10.23
C LEU A 113 -14.63 11.77 11.13
N HIS A 114 -14.64 11.17 12.33
CA HIS A 114 -15.83 11.16 13.20
C HIS A 114 -16.38 12.53 13.55
N GLY A 115 -15.54 13.56 13.59
CA GLY A 115 -15.99 14.95 13.82
C GLY A 115 -16.79 15.54 12.66
N TYR A 116 -16.57 15.06 11.43
CA TYR A 116 -17.21 15.55 10.20
C TYR A 116 -18.28 14.59 9.68
N TYR A 117 -18.04 13.29 9.81
CA TYR A 117 -18.87 12.20 9.29
C TYR A 117 -19.16 11.16 10.38
N PRO A 118 -20.07 11.45 11.34
CA PRO A 118 -20.33 10.57 12.49
C PRO A 118 -20.90 9.21 12.10
N SER A 119 -21.57 9.11 10.93
CA SER A 119 -22.13 7.86 10.40
C SER A 119 -21.17 7.07 9.51
N ALA A 120 -19.92 7.53 9.37
CA ALA A 120 -18.92 6.83 8.54
C ALA A 120 -18.49 5.51 9.20
N PHE A 121 -18.15 4.54 8.36
CA PHE A 121 -17.62 3.24 8.81
C PHE A 121 -16.64 2.64 7.80
N ALA A 122 -15.70 1.83 8.31
CA ALA A 122 -14.76 1.11 7.48
C ALA A 122 -15.42 -0.13 6.85
N THR A 123 -15.18 -0.35 5.56
CA THR A 123 -15.70 -1.48 4.78
C THR A 123 -14.61 -2.07 3.90
N SER A 124 -14.65 -3.39 3.69
CA SER A 124 -13.78 -4.04 2.71
C SER A 124 -14.14 -3.58 1.29
N ASP A 125 -13.13 -3.33 0.47
CA ASP A 125 -13.30 -2.91 -0.92
C ASP A 125 -12.04 -3.27 -1.73
N PHE A 126 -12.14 -3.14 -3.05
CA PHE A 126 -10.96 -3.14 -3.90
C PHE A 126 -10.36 -1.74 -3.94
N ILE A 127 -9.09 -1.64 -3.59
CA ILE A 127 -8.35 -0.39 -3.49
C ILE A 127 -7.35 -0.22 -4.62
N ASN A 128 -6.97 1.03 -4.88
CA ASN A 128 -5.90 1.40 -5.79
C ASN A 128 -4.67 1.77 -4.94
N PRO A 129 -3.72 0.85 -4.74
CA PRO A 129 -2.53 1.18 -3.97
C PRO A 129 -1.71 2.27 -4.68
N PRO A 130 -0.95 3.10 -3.93
CA PRO A 130 -0.06 4.07 -4.54
C PRO A 130 0.94 3.37 -5.48
N PRO A 131 1.35 4.02 -6.57
CA PRO A 131 2.40 3.50 -7.44
C PRO A 131 3.67 3.23 -6.65
N LEU A 132 4.36 2.14 -6.97
CA LEU A 132 5.64 1.75 -6.39
C LEU A 132 6.75 2.73 -6.79
#